data_d965816da11629005c449ce70ef57b1a
#
_entry.id   d965816da11629005c449ce70ef57b1a
#
_cell.length_a   1.000
_cell.length_b   1.000
_cell.length_c   1.000
_cell.angle_alpha   90.00
_cell.angle_beta   90.00
_cell.angle_gamma   90.00
#
_symmetry.space_group_name_H-M   'P 1'
#
loop_
_entity.id
_entity.type
_entity.pdbx_description
1 polymer ?
#
loop_
_entity_poly.entity_id
_entity_poly.type
_entity_poly.pdbx_seq_one_letter_code
_entity_poly.pdbx_strand_id
1 'polypeptide(L)'
;MGLGARCVVPEANNSNKEIKINPNIIKESIQMVKYASSKNKVYLAILGISWFWFIGAAIMAQIPSLTRDTLGADENVANLFLAVFSIGVGLGSFGCSYIFNNKITTKYVFIAALGISFFGIDLYFASHIASINYAPEQLKSISQFLSKSHYWRILFDLFCLAAVGGLYVVPLFAVMQYFTSPAYRSRVIAANNLINSFFMAGSTVILSLLFYM
;
A
#
# COMPACT_ATOMS: atom_id res chain seq x y z
N MET A 1 21.52 12.60 -0.78
CA MET A 1 20.41 13.49 -0.38
C MET A 1 20.10 13.47 1.13
N GLY A 2 20.15 12.32 1.83
CA GLY A 2 19.83 12.26 3.28
C GLY A 2 20.71 13.06 4.23
N LEU A 3 22.00 13.24 3.93
CA LEU A 3 22.92 14.04 4.76
C LEU A 3 22.63 15.54 4.72
N GLY A 4 22.14 16.09 3.59
CA GLY A 4 21.76 17.50 3.48
C GLY A 4 20.45 17.83 4.20
N ALA A 5 19.50 16.89 4.26
CA ALA A 5 18.24 17.06 4.98
C ALA A 5 18.43 17.14 6.49
N ARG A 6 19.49 16.51 7.05
CA ARG A 6 19.81 16.54 8.48
C ARG A 6 20.07 17.95 9.01
N CYS A 7 20.62 18.85 8.16
CA CYS A 7 20.92 20.22 8.57
C CYS A 7 19.69 21.13 8.66
N VAL A 8 18.55 20.71 8.09
CA VAL A 8 17.31 21.50 8.02
C VAL A 8 16.23 20.99 8.99
N VAL A 9 16.39 19.75 9.50
CA VAL A 9 15.43 19.18 10.47
C VAL A 9 15.71 19.75 11.85
N PRO A 10 14.73 20.43 12.50
CA PRO A 10 14.87 20.91 13.87
C PRO A 10 15.17 19.76 14.82
N GLU A 11 16.05 20.00 15.82
CA GLU A 11 16.30 19.01 16.84
C GLU A 11 15.02 18.70 17.61
N ALA A 12 14.63 17.44 17.66
CA ALA A 12 13.49 17.00 18.45
C ALA A 12 13.82 17.16 19.93
N ASN A 13 12.98 17.89 20.68
CA ASN A 13 13.08 17.98 22.12
C ASN A 13 13.06 16.56 22.73
N ASN A 14 14.17 16.18 23.40
CA ASN A 14 14.24 14.93 24.14
C ASN A 14 13.23 14.96 25.30
N SER A 15 12.08 14.36 25.09
CA SER A 15 10.99 14.36 26.09
C SER A 15 11.24 13.39 27.27
N ASN A 16 12.23 12.50 27.18
CA ASN A 16 12.60 11.61 28.29
C ASN A 16 14.07 11.21 28.23
N LYS A 17 14.85 11.66 29.18
CA LYS A 17 16.27 11.32 29.36
C LYS A 17 16.50 9.89 29.92
N GLU A 18 15.47 9.15 30.30
CA GLU A 18 15.56 7.82 30.92
C GLU A 18 14.81 6.73 30.15
N ILE A 19 15.01 6.65 28.85
CA ILE A 19 14.50 5.48 28.11
C ILE A 19 15.44 4.30 28.39
N LYS A 20 15.05 3.42 29.31
CA LYS A 20 15.70 2.13 29.49
C LYS A 20 15.34 1.23 28.30
N ILE A 21 16.33 0.92 27.49
CA ILE A 21 16.16 -0.02 26.37
C ILE A 21 16.04 -1.42 26.98
N ASN A 22 14.88 -2.06 26.80
CA ASN A 22 14.72 -3.45 27.19
C ASN A 22 15.33 -4.36 26.11
N PRO A 23 16.31 -5.21 26.43
CA PRO A 23 16.93 -6.08 25.43
C PRO A 23 16.00 -7.17 24.89
N ASN A 24 14.85 -7.41 25.53
CA ASN A 24 13.87 -8.39 25.08
C ASN A 24 12.92 -7.77 24.01
N ILE A 25 13.34 -7.84 22.74
CA ILE A 25 12.61 -7.29 21.58
C ILE A 25 11.21 -7.89 21.48
N ILE A 26 11.04 -9.17 21.75
CA ILE A 26 9.73 -9.85 21.65
C ILE A 26 8.77 -9.28 22.68
N LYS A 27 9.21 -9.14 23.94
CA LYS A 27 8.38 -8.59 25.01
C LYS A 27 7.97 -7.14 24.73
N GLU A 28 8.89 -6.32 24.23
CA GLU A 28 8.61 -4.93 23.81
C GLU A 28 7.60 -4.88 22.65
N SER A 29 7.78 -5.72 21.63
CA SER A 29 6.86 -5.80 20.49
C SER A 29 5.44 -6.17 20.94
N ILE A 30 5.29 -7.16 21.82
CA ILE A 30 3.99 -7.54 22.38
C ILE A 30 3.37 -6.40 23.20
N GLN A 31 4.17 -5.69 23.99
CA GLN A 31 3.67 -4.55 24.77
C GLN A 31 3.22 -3.38 23.86
N MET A 32 3.95 -3.11 22.78
CA MET A 32 3.58 -2.10 21.79
C MET A 32 2.25 -2.43 21.11
N VAL A 33 2.08 -3.67 20.68
CA VAL A 33 0.81 -4.15 20.08
C VAL A 33 -0.32 -4.09 21.08
N LYS A 34 -0.09 -4.53 22.33
CA LYS A 34 -1.10 -4.47 23.41
C LYS A 34 -1.51 -3.04 23.74
N TYR A 35 -0.57 -2.10 23.74
CA TYR A 35 -0.89 -0.67 23.93
C TYR A 35 -1.72 -0.14 22.75
N ALA A 36 -1.33 -0.43 21.52
CA ALA A 36 -2.06 -0.01 20.33
C ALA A 36 -3.49 -0.57 20.32
N SER A 37 -3.66 -1.85 20.68
CA SER A 37 -4.97 -2.52 20.73
C SER A 37 -5.86 -2.04 21.88
N SER A 38 -5.31 -1.43 22.92
CA SER A 38 -6.11 -0.84 24.01
C SER A 38 -6.88 0.43 23.61
N LYS A 39 -6.55 1.03 22.47
CA LYS A 39 -7.18 2.24 21.93
C LYS A 39 -7.96 1.91 20.68
N ASN A 40 -9.27 1.68 20.79
CA ASN A 40 -10.12 1.23 19.67
C ASN A 40 -9.91 1.98 18.37
N LYS A 41 -9.84 3.33 18.39
CA LYS A 41 -9.63 4.13 17.17
C LYS A 41 -8.26 3.90 16.53
N VAL A 42 -7.22 3.76 17.34
CA VAL A 42 -5.85 3.46 16.89
C VAL A 42 -5.78 2.05 16.32
N TYR A 43 -6.36 1.09 17.02
CA TYR A 43 -6.37 -0.31 16.60
C TYR A 43 -7.11 -0.52 15.28
N LEU A 44 -8.30 0.06 15.13
CA LEU A 44 -9.06 0.00 13.87
C LEU A 44 -8.31 0.66 12.71
N ALA A 45 -7.63 1.79 12.97
CA ALA A 45 -6.80 2.42 11.95
C ALA A 45 -5.62 1.52 11.54
N ILE A 46 -4.94 0.87 12.49
CA ILE A 46 -3.87 -0.09 12.21
C ILE A 46 -4.39 -1.27 11.39
N LEU A 47 -5.53 -1.86 11.77
CA LEU A 47 -6.12 -2.97 10.99
C LEU A 47 -6.48 -2.55 9.56
N GLY A 48 -7.04 -1.35 9.38
CA GLY A 48 -7.32 -0.81 8.05
C GLY A 48 -6.05 -0.61 7.22
N ILE A 49 -4.99 -0.06 7.82
CA ILE A 49 -3.68 0.09 7.18
C ILE A 49 -3.09 -1.27 6.82
N SER A 50 -3.16 -2.24 7.74
CA SER A 50 -2.63 -3.59 7.52
C SER A 50 -3.40 -4.34 6.42
N TRP A 51 -4.71 -4.14 6.32
CA TRP A 51 -5.53 -4.68 5.24
C TRP A 51 -5.13 -4.09 3.88
N PHE A 52 -4.88 -2.79 3.82
CA PHE A 52 -4.35 -2.14 2.62
C PHE A 52 -3.00 -2.76 2.19
N TRP A 53 -2.08 -2.98 3.13
CA TRP A 53 -0.80 -3.62 2.83
C TRP A 53 -0.94 -5.08 2.44
N PHE A 54 -1.92 -5.80 2.99
CA PHE A 54 -2.25 -7.16 2.58
C PHE A 54 -2.64 -7.22 1.10
N ILE A 55 -3.58 -6.37 0.67
CA ILE A 55 -4.01 -6.28 -0.73
C ILE A 55 -2.87 -5.78 -1.61
N GLY A 56 -2.15 -4.75 -1.18
CA GLY A 56 -1.01 -4.19 -1.92
C GLY A 56 0.09 -5.22 -2.18
N ALA A 57 0.43 -6.03 -1.17
CA ALA A 57 1.41 -7.10 -1.31
C ALA A 57 0.93 -8.18 -2.30
N ALA A 58 -0.36 -8.56 -2.25
CA ALA A 58 -0.96 -9.47 -3.20
C ALA A 58 -0.83 -8.97 -4.65
N ILE A 59 -1.22 -7.72 -4.90
CA ILE A 59 -1.15 -7.11 -6.23
C ILE A 59 0.30 -7.04 -6.72
N MET A 60 1.21 -6.55 -5.88
CA MET A 60 2.63 -6.42 -6.24
C MET A 60 3.27 -7.77 -6.58
N ALA A 61 2.93 -8.82 -5.84
CA ALA A 61 3.43 -10.17 -6.09
C ALA A 61 2.91 -10.74 -7.43
N GLN A 62 1.74 -10.29 -7.90
CA GLN A 62 1.13 -10.78 -9.13
C GLN A 62 1.55 -10.01 -10.39
N ILE A 63 2.14 -8.81 -10.27
CA ILE A 63 2.54 -8.01 -11.44
C ILE A 63 3.43 -8.77 -12.42
N PRO A 64 4.48 -9.50 -12.00
CA PRO A 64 5.33 -10.23 -12.94
C PRO A 64 4.55 -11.32 -13.71
N SER A 65 3.75 -12.13 -13.02
CA SER A 65 2.94 -13.18 -13.64
C SER A 65 1.84 -12.60 -14.52
N LEU A 66 1.13 -11.57 -14.08
CA LEU A 66 0.16 -10.85 -14.89
C LEU A 66 0.79 -10.35 -16.19
N THR A 67 1.97 -9.74 -16.12
CA THR A 67 2.65 -9.16 -17.28
C THR A 67 3.11 -10.24 -18.24
N ARG A 68 3.78 -11.28 -17.75
CA ARG A 68 4.40 -12.30 -18.59
C ARG A 68 3.41 -13.37 -19.03
N ASP A 69 2.68 -13.97 -18.07
CA ASP A 69 1.90 -15.17 -18.32
C ASP A 69 0.50 -14.85 -18.85
N THR A 70 -0.08 -13.71 -18.42
CA THR A 70 -1.43 -13.31 -18.82
C THR A 70 -1.42 -12.38 -20.04
N LEU A 71 -0.54 -11.38 -20.06
CA LEU A 71 -0.52 -10.36 -21.10
C LEU A 71 0.54 -10.62 -22.18
N GLY A 72 1.47 -11.55 -21.95
CA GLY A 72 2.56 -11.86 -22.87
C GLY A 72 3.45 -10.66 -23.16
N ALA A 73 3.81 -9.91 -22.11
CA ALA A 73 4.64 -8.72 -22.23
C ALA A 73 5.97 -8.90 -21.47
N ASP A 74 6.96 -8.09 -21.84
CA ASP A 74 8.30 -8.16 -21.30
C ASP A 74 8.41 -7.50 -19.89
N GLU A 75 9.58 -7.62 -19.26
CA GLU A 75 9.86 -7.05 -17.94
C GLU A 75 9.76 -5.52 -17.92
N ASN A 76 9.96 -4.84 -19.06
CA ASN A 76 9.83 -3.40 -19.15
C ASN A 76 8.37 -2.96 -18.97
N VAL A 77 7.41 -3.76 -19.42
CA VAL A 77 5.98 -3.52 -19.16
C VAL A 77 5.66 -3.74 -17.68
N ALA A 78 6.26 -4.74 -17.01
CA ALA A 78 6.13 -4.88 -15.56
C ALA A 78 6.66 -3.64 -14.82
N ASN A 79 7.81 -3.11 -15.22
CA ASN A 79 8.36 -1.87 -14.67
C ASN A 79 7.46 -0.67 -14.94
N LEU A 80 6.82 -0.59 -16.13
CA LEU A 80 5.81 0.42 -16.44
C LEU A 80 4.61 0.32 -15.46
N PHE A 81 4.13 -0.87 -15.15
CA PHE A 81 3.04 -1.07 -14.18
C PHE A 81 3.44 -0.57 -12.79
N LEU A 82 4.65 -0.89 -12.33
CA LEU A 82 5.17 -0.40 -11.05
C LEU A 82 5.31 1.13 -11.03
N ALA A 83 5.75 1.73 -12.13
CA ALA A 83 5.85 3.18 -12.25
C ALA A 83 4.47 3.84 -12.20
N VAL A 84 3.51 3.34 -12.97
CA VAL A 84 2.12 3.83 -12.99
C VAL A 84 1.48 3.71 -11.60
N PHE A 85 1.66 2.57 -10.95
CA PHE A 85 1.18 2.35 -9.57
C PHE A 85 1.81 3.35 -8.58
N SER A 86 3.12 3.56 -8.66
CA SER A 86 3.83 4.49 -7.77
C SER A 86 3.36 5.93 -7.96
N ILE A 87 3.16 6.37 -9.21
CA ILE A 87 2.60 7.68 -9.53
C ILE A 87 1.17 7.79 -8.98
N GLY A 88 0.36 6.75 -9.15
CA GLY A 88 -1.01 6.70 -8.63
C GLY A 88 -1.06 6.88 -7.12
N VAL A 89 -0.29 6.10 -6.35
CA VAL A 89 -0.21 6.24 -4.89
C VAL A 89 0.26 7.64 -4.49
N GLY A 90 1.28 8.18 -5.17
CA GLY A 90 1.80 9.52 -4.91
C GLY A 90 0.74 10.60 -5.10
N LEU A 91 0.05 10.60 -6.24
CA LEU A 91 -1.00 11.57 -6.56
C LEU A 91 -2.23 11.40 -5.64
N GLY A 92 -2.63 10.16 -5.33
CA GLY A 92 -3.71 9.89 -4.40
C GLY A 92 -3.40 10.38 -2.98
N SER A 93 -2.19 10.14 -2.50
CA SER A 93 -1.72 10.61 -1.19
C SER A 93 -1.65 12.13 -1.11
N PHE A 94 -1.16 12.78 -2.16
CA PHE A 94 -1.12 14.25 -2.25
C PHE A 94 -2.53 14.84 -2.34
N GLY A 95 -3.40 14.24 -3.16
CA GLY A 95 -4.80 14.65 -3.31
C GLY A 95 -5.60 14.55 -2.01
N CYS A 96 -5.22 13.63 -1.11
CA CYS A 96 -5.84 13.49 0.19
C CYS A 96 -5.80 14.79 1.01
N SER A 97 -4.64 15.44 1.07
CA SER A 97 -4.47 16.72 1.81
C SER A 97 -5.33 17.84 1.23
N TYR A 98 -5.45 17.88 -0.09
CA TYR A 98 -6.26 18.89 -0.81
C TYR A 98 -7.78 18.64 -0.63
N ILE A 99 -8.22 17.40 -0.84
CA ILE A 99 -9.65 17.02 -0.75
C ILE A 99 -10.19 17.19 0.67
N PHE A 100 -9.37 16.91 1.69
CA PHE A 100 -9.83 16.95 3.09
C PHE A 100 -9.55 18.30 3.78
N ASN A 101 -9.02 19.30 3.07
CA ASN A 101 -8.68 20.61 3.63
C ASN A 101 -7.86 20.47 4.94
N ASN A 102 -6.90 19.57 4.98
CA ASN A 102 -6.07 19.22 6.13
C ASN A 102 -6.87 18.78 7.39
N LYS A 103 -8.15 18.41 7.24
CA LYS A 103 -8.95 17.88 8.36
C LYS A 103 -8.78 16.38 8.46
N ILE A 104 -8.52 15.90 9.68
CA ILE A 104 -8.44 14.47 9.97
C ILE A 104 -9.86 13.89 9.95
N THR A 105 -10.20 13.16 8.90
CA THR A 105 -11.52 12.55 8.74
C THR A 105 -11.40 11.16 8.12
N THR A 106 -12.21 10.22 8.60
CA THR A 106 -12.34 8.88 8.04
C THR A 106 -13.56 8.72 7.14
N LYS A 107 -14.33 9.83 6.94
CA LYS A 107 -15.61 9.78 6.21
C LYS A 107 -15.49 9.16 4.83
N TYR A 108 -14.37 9.40 4.14
CA TYR A 108 -14.15 8.94 2.77
C TYR A 108 -13.39 7.62 2.67
N VAL A 109 -12.92 7.07 3.79
CA VAL A 109 -12.19 5.79 3.81
C VAL A 109 -13.06 4.65 3.26
N PHE A 110 -14.36 4.65 3.58
CA PHE A 110 -15.29 3.66 3.05
C PHE A 110 -15.47 3.78 1.54
N ILE A 111 -15.60 5.02 1.02
CA ILE A 111 -15.71 5.27 -0.43
C ILE A 111 -14.42 4.84 -1.13
N ALA A 112 -13.26 5.15 -0.54
CA ALA A 112 -11.98 4.71 -1.06
C ALA A 112 -11.85 3.17 -1.04
N ALA A 113 -12.33 2.49 -0.01
CA ALA A 113 -12.36 1.02 0.01
C ALA A 113 -13.23 0.43 -1.12
N LEU A 114 -14.40 1.01 -1.39
CA LEU A 114 -15.24 0.62 -2.53
C LEU A 114 -14.53 0.88 -3.86
N GLY A 115 -13.83 1.99 -3.99
CA GLY A 115 -13.02 2.30 -5.17
C GLY A 115 -11.89 1.28 -5.41
N ILE A 116 -11.17 0.88 -4.37
CA ILE A 116 -10.16 -0.19 -4.46
C ILE A 116 -10.80 -1.48 -4.98
N SER A 117 -11.97 -1.86 -4.45
CA SER A 117 -12.68 -3.06 -4.87
C SER A 117 -13.15 -2.95 -6.32
N PHE A 118 -13.70 -1.80 -6.71
CA PHE A 118 -14.19 -1.55 -8.07
C PHE A 118 -13.05 -1.66 -9.11
N PHE A 119 -11.97 -0.89 -8.93
CA PHE A 119 -10.85 -0.92 -9.87
C PHE A 119 -10.09 -2.24 -9.83
N GLY A 120 -10.06 -2.94 -8.69
CA GLY A 120 -9.49 -4.29 -8.61
C GLY A 120 -10.28 -5.31 -9.42
N ILE A 121 -11.61 -5.24 -9.37
CA ILE A 121 -12.50 -6.11 -10.17
C ILE A 121 -12.40 -5.74 -11.65
N ASP A 122 -12.39 -4.44 -11.99
CA ASP A 122 -12.27 -4.00 -13.38
C ASP A 122 -10.92 -4.40 -13.99
N LEU A 123 -9.83 -4.29 -13.25
CA LEU A 123 -8.50 -4.75 -13.63
C LEU A 123 -8.48 -6.25 -13.94
N TYR A 124 -9.20 -7.07 -13.16
CA TYR A 124 -9.35 -8.49 -13.43
C TYR A 124 -10.02 -8.73 -14.79
N PHE A 125 -11.15 -8.08 -15.06
CA PHE A 125 -11.86 -8.23 -16.35
C PHE A 125 -11.04 -7.67 -17.52
N ALA A 126 -10.39 -6.52 -17.35
CA ALA A 126 -9.54 -5.93 -18.37
C ALA A 126 -8.36 -6.83 -18.74
N SER A 127 -7.71 -7.44 -17.75
CA SER A 127 -6.60 -8.38 -17.97
C SER A 127 -7.07 -9.71 -18.60
N HIS A 128 -8.23 -10.22 -18.17
CA HIS A 128 -8.81 -11.44 -18.74
C HIS A 128 -9.18 -11.25 -20.22
N ILE A 129 -9.82 -10.15 -20.59
CA ILE A 129 -10.12 -9.84 -22.00
C ILE A 129 -8.83 -9.71 -22.82
N ALA A 130 -7.79 -9.11 -22.24
CA ALA A 130 -6.52 -8.95 -22.92
C ALA A 130 -5.76 -10.26 -23.12
N SER A 131 -5.94 -11.26 -22.24
CA SER A 131 -5.31 -12.59 -22.33
C SER A 131 -5.85 -13.43 -23.49
N ILE A 132 -7.12 -13.26 -23.86
CA ILE A 132 -7.75 -14.02 -24.95
C ILE A 132 -7.05 -13.77 -26.31
N ASN A 133 -6.43 -12.60 -26.47
CA ASN A 133 -5.74 -12.19 -27.68
C ASN A 133 -4.22 -12.46 -27.63
N TYR A 134 -3.77 -13.31 -26.72
CA TYR A 134 -2.35 -13.63 -26.56
C TYR A 134 -1.91 -14.72 -27.55
N ALA A 135 -0.90 -14.39 -28.38
CA ALA A 135 -0.18 -15.35 -29.22
C ALA A 135 1.25 -15.52 -28.67
N PRO A 136 1.70 -16.74 -28.35
CA PRO A 136 2.90 -17.00 -27.55
C PRO A 136 4.25 -16.77 -28.24
N GLU A 137 4.30 -16.26 -29.46
CA GLU A 137 5.53 -16.26 -30.26
C GLU A 137 6.58 -15.24 -29.86
N GLN A 138 6.20 -14.08 -29.31
CA GLN A 138 7.15 -13.06 -28.82
C GLN A 138 6.54 -12.21 -27.70
N LEU A 139 7.32 -11.92 -26.64
CA LEU A 139 6.93 -11.00 -25.58
C LEU A 139 6.79 -9.58 -26.12
N LYS A 140 5.68 -8.92 -25.81
CA LYS A 140 5.38 -7.55 -26.25
C LYS A 140 6.27 -6.55 -25.53
N SER A 141 6.95 -5.69 -26.29
CA SER A 141 7.65 -4.53 -25.74
C SER A 141 6.68 -3.42 -25.32
N ILE A 142 7.16 -2.41 -24.58
CA ILE A 142 6.35 -1.26 -24.17
C ILE A 142 5.65 -0.60 -25.35
N SER A 143 6.34 -0.39 -26.48
CA SER A 143 5.77 0.25 -27.66
C SER A 143 4.62 -0.55 -28.27
N GLN A 144 4.79 -1.86 -28.36
CA GLN A 144 3.74 -2.79 -28.84
C GLN A 144 2.57 -2.87 -27.86
N PHE A 145 2.83 -2.82 -26.55
CA PHE A 145 1.82 -2.79 -25.51
C PHE A 145 0.98 -1.52 -25.61
N LEU A 146 1.62 -0.36 -25.66
CA LEU A 146 0.94 0.94 -25.73
C LEU A 146 0.25 1.22 -27.07
N SER A 147 0.58 0.50 -28.13
CA SER A 147 -0.06 0.67 -29.46
C SER A 147 -1.50 0.18 -29.50
N LYS A 148 -1.93 -0.66 -28.55
CA LYS A 148 -3.28 -1.24 -28.51
C LYS A 148 -4.13 -0.61 -27.42
N SER A 149 -5.27 -0.05 -27.75
CA SER A 149 -6.14 0.72 -26.86
C SER A 149 -6.67 -0.07 -25.65
N HIS A 150 -6.90 -1.39 -25.78
CA HIS A 150 -7.41 -2.19 -24.67
C HIS A 150 -6.41 -2.33 -23.50
N TYR A 151 -5.10 -2.18 -23.71
CA TYR A 151 -4.11 -2.17 -22.62
C TYR A 151 -4.10 -0.86 -21.82
N TRP A 152 -4.59 0.24 -22.40
CA TRP A 152 -4.72 1.51 -21.68
C TRP A 152 -5.72 1.41 -20.52
N ARG A 153 -6.75 0.56 -20.65
CA ARG A 153 -7.69 0.29 -19.56
C ARG A 153 -6.97 -0.33 -18.36
N ILE A 154 -6.06 -1.30 -18.59
CA ILE A 154 -5.27 -1.94 -17.52
C ILE A 154 -4.41 -0.89 -16.80
N LEU A 155 -3.73 -0.01 -17.55
CA LEU A 155 -2.92 1.06 -16.96
C LEU A 155 -3.78 2.05 -16.18
N PHE A 156 -4.95 2.39 -16.69
CA PHE A 156 -5.89 3.29 -16.03
C PHE A 156 -6.42 2.69 -14.74
N ASP A 157 -6.85 1.42 -14.77
CA ASP A 157 -7.36 0.73 -13.59
C ASP A 157 -6.29 0.60 -12.51
N LEU A 158 -5.06 0.25 -12.90
CA LEU A 158 -3.92 0.16 -11.99
C LEU A 158 -3.58 1.53 -11.36
N PHE A 159 -3.60 2.60 -12.17
CA PHE A 159 -3.41 3.96 -11.70
C PHE A 159 -4.50 4.38 -10.71
N CYS A 160 -5.77 4.18 -11.06
CA CYS A 160 -6.91 4.55 -10.22
C CYS A 160 -6.94 3.75 -8.92
N LEU A 161 -6.68 2.43 -9.00
CA LEU A 161 -6.57 1.57 -7.83
C LEU A 161 -5.50 2.08 -6.86
N ALA A 162 -4.33 2.45 -7.38
CA ALA A 162 -3.23 3.00 -6.61
C ALA A 162 -3.56 4.38 -6.01
N ALA A 163 -4.18 5.27 -6.79
CA ALA A 163 -4.57 6.60 -6.35
C ALA A 163 -5.63 6.54 -5.23
N VAL A 164 -6.65 5.70 -5.41
CA VAL A 164 -7.67 5.47 -4.38
C VAL A 164 -7.06 4.79 -3.15
N GLY A 165 -6.07 3.90 -3.33
CA GLY A 165 -5.28 3.33 -2.25
C GLY A 165 -4.57 4.38 -1.40
N GLY A 166 -3.99 5.41 -2.04
CA GLY A 166 -3.42 6.57 -1.35
C GLY A 166 -4.46 7.34 -0.54
N LEU A 167 -5.64 7.60 -1.13
CA LEU A 167 -6.77 8.26 -0.45
C LEU A 167 -7.32 7.43 0.72
N TYR A 168 -7.20 6.10 0.67
CA TYR A 168 -7.62 5.19 1.73
C TYR A 168 -6.64 5.21 2.91
N VAL A 169 -5.34 5.05 2.64
CA VAL A 169 -4.35 4.78 3.70
C VAL A 169 -3.91 6.03 4.45
N VAL A 170 -3.80 7.18 3.78
CA VAL A 170 -3.30 8.42 4.39
C VAL A 170 -4.16 8.90 5.56
N PRO A 171 -5.50 8.98 5.48
CA PRO A 171 -6.31 9.39 6.62
C PRO A 171 -6.24 8.41 7.79
N LEU A 172 -6.04 7.11 7.53
CA LEU A 172 -5.87 6.11 8.59
C LEU A 172 -4.56 6.33 9.35
N PHE A 173 -3.45 6.63 8.66
CA PHE A 173 -2.21 7.03 9.32
C PHE A 173 -2.37 8.31 10.15
N ALA A 174 -3.10 9.29 9.63
CA ALA A 174 -3.39 10.52 10.37
C ALA A 174 -4.21 10.25 11.65
N VAL A 175 -5.25 9.42 11.57
CA VAL A 175 -6.05 8.99 12.73
C VAL A 175 -5.20 8.24 13.74
N MET A 176 -4.40 7.27 13.29
CA MET A 176 -3.51 6.51 14.16
C MET A 176 -2.59 7.44 14.97
N GLN A 177 -1.98 8.43 14.32
CA GLN A 177 -1.05 9.36 14.97
C GLN A 177 -1.77 10.38 15.85
N TYR A 178 -2.94 10.89 15.43
CA TYR A 178 -3.70 11.89 16.16
C TYR A 178 -4.23 11.36 17.51
N PHE A 179 -4.77 10.14 17.53
CA PHE A 179 -5.30 9.51 18.74
C PHE A 179 -4.23 8.83 19.59
N THR A 180 -2.96 8.89 19.19
CA THR A 180 -1.83 8.40 19.99
C THR A 180 -1.16 9.57 20.71
N SER A 181 -0.94 9.42 22.03
CA SER A 181 -0.20 10.44 22.78
C SER A 181 1.23 10.60 22.26
N PRO A 182 1.81 11.81 22.27
CA PRO A 182 3.16 12.06 21.72
C PRO A 182 4.24 11.13 22.25
N ALA A 183 4.19 10.75 23.52
CA ALA A 183 5.15 9.86 24.18
C ALA A 183 5.11 8.40 23.64
N TYR A 184 4.02 7.99 23.00
CA TYR A 184 3.83 6.62 22.50
C TYR A 184 3.77 6.52 20.98
N ARG A 185 3.89 7.64 20.22
CA ARG A 185 3.77 7.63 18.75
C ARG A 185 4.76 6.69 18.08
N SER A 186 6.03 6.74 18.45
CA SER A 186 7.06 5.86 17.88
C SER A 186 6.76 4.38 18.14
N ARG A 187 6.26 4.05 19.33
CA ARG A 187 5.89 2.68 19.71
C ARG A 187 4.67 2.20 18.91
N VAL A 188 3.67 3.05 18.71
CA VAL A 188 2.48 2.71 17.90
C VAL A 188 2.84 2.55 16.42
N ILE A 189 3.74 3.40 15.88
CA ILE A 189 4.26 3.24 14.52
C ILE A 189 5.02 1.91 14.38
N ALA A 190 5.83 1.55 15.36
CA ALA A 190 6.53 0.26 15.36
C ALA A 190 5.55 -0.93 15.42
N ALA A 191 4.51 -0.85 16.26
CA ALA A 191 3.44 -1.86 16.32
C ALA A 191 2.70 -1.97 14.98
N ASN A 192 2.36 -0.84 14.35
CA ASN A 192 1.74 -0.81 13.03
C ASN A 192 2.61 -1.51 11.97
N ASN A 193 3.91 -1.22 11.93
CA ASN A 193 4.82 -1.83 10.97
C ASN A 193 4.95 -3.34 11.20
N LEU A 194 4.97 -3.77 12.45
CA LEU A 194 5.00 -5.20 12.80
C LEU A 194 3.73 -5.92 12.33
N ILE A 195 2.55 -5.36 12.60
CA ILE A 195 1.27 -5.94 12.18
C ILE A 195 1.18 -5.95 10.64
N ASN A 196 1.58 -4.85 9.97
CA ASN A 196 1.63 -4.79 8.51
C ASN A 196 2.50 -5.91 7.92
N SER A 197 3.68 -6.17 8.51
CA SER A 197 4.57 -7.24 8.05
C SER A 197 3.91 -8.63 8.16
N PHE A 198 3.15 -8.90 9.22
CA PHE A 198 2.38 -10.15 9.32
C PHE A 198 1.27 -10.25 8.28
N PHE A 199 0.56 -9.15 8.00
CA PHE A 199 -0.47 -9.12 6.97
C PHE A 199 0.13 -9.34 5.57
N MET A 200 1.26 -8.69 5.26
CA MET A 200 1.95 -8.87 3.98
C MET A 200 2.47 -10.32 3.81
N ALA A 201 3.10 -10.87 4.85
CA ALA A 201 3.54 -12.26 4.82
C ALA A 201 2.36 -13.24 4.68
N GLY A 202 1.27 -12.99 5.42
CA GLY A 202 0.03 -13.77 5.31
C GLY A 202 -0.57 -13.73 3.91
N SER A 203 -0.57 -12.54 3.28
CA SER A 203 -1.01 -12.36 1.89
C SER A 203 -0.22 -13.25 0.92
N THR A 204 1.11 -13.24 1.03
CA THR A 204 1.98 -14.04 0.16
C THR A 204 1.77 -15.55 0.37
N VAL A 205 1.61 -16.00 1.61
CA VAL A 205 1.35 -17.41 1.93
C VAL A 205 -0.01 -17.85 1.36
N ILE A 206 -1.06 -17.03 1.55
CA ILE A 206 -2.40 -17.35 1.02
C ILE A 206 -2.37 -17.44 -0.50
N LEU A 207 -1.72 -16.48 -1.18
CA LEU A 207 -1.57 -16.54 -2.62
C LEU A 207 -0.82 -17.80 -3.06
N SER A 208 0.28 -18.12 -2.41
CA SER A 208 1.07 -19.32 -2.72
C SER A 208 0.23 -20.60 -2.61
N LEU A 209 -0.61 -20.71 -1.58
CA LEU A 209 -1.52 -21.84 -1.41
C LEU A 209 -2.61 -21.90 -2.49
N LEU A 210 -3.18 -20.75 -2.87
CA LEU A 210 -4.21 -20.68 -3.91
C LEU A 210 -3.68 -21.05 -5.30
N PHE A 211 -2.41 -20.77 -5.58
CA PHE A 211 -1.79 -21.15 -6.87
C PHE A 211 -1.22 -22.58 -6.89
N TYR A 212 -1.04 -23.21 -5.72
CA TYR A 212 -0.60 -24.59 -5.62
C TYR A 212 -1.78 -25.59 -5.76
N MET A 213 -3.00 -25.16 -5.50
CA MET A 213 -4.23 -25.95 -5.65
C MET A 213 -4.75 -25.91 -7.09
#